data_04c827126dbc677e2320f7d969b7eff4
#
_entry.id   04c827126dbc677e2320f7d969b7eff4
#
_cell.length_a   1.000
_cell.length_b   1.000
_cell.length_c   1.000
_cell.angle_alpha   90.00
_cell.angle_beta   90.00
_cell.angle_gamma   90.00
#
_symmetry.space_group_name_H-M   'P 1'
#
loop_
_entity.id
_entity.type
_entity.pdbx_description
1 polymer ?
#
loop_
_entity_poly.entity_id
_entity_poly.type
_entity_poly.pdbx_seq_one_letter_code
_entity_poly.pdbx_strand_id
1 'polypeptide(L)'
;MIIIIEGSDAVGKDSMINNLSKLTNMEVVRGSSFEKSEEGADKMFEESKKLLLEEKDLILNRSFYSNAVYGPMYDYPTMTDEQFNELNRIVEEVGYIYYLTADTEVIMNRLNTRGDEDVKAEDIKDIQAGYKHMWNRFKPSSLVTIDVTHIDLLDIDSDIYGKILENNRKHNRMKEEELKNRKLR
;
A
#
# COMPACT_ATOMS: atom_id res chain seq x y z
N MET A 1 5.35 12.98 -3.54
CA MET A 1 5.76 11.66 -2.99
C MET A 1 4.52 10.83 -2.68
N ILE A 2 4.60 9.51 -2.88
CA ILE A 2 3.49 8.58 -2.64
C ILE A 2 3.83 7.67 -1.46
N ILE A 3 2.92 7.57 -0.48
CA ILE A 3 2.96 6.57 0.60
C ILE A 3 1.86 5.55 0.32
N ILE A 4 2.22 4.30 0.07
CA ILE A 4 1.26 3.23 -0.15
C ILE A 4 1.14 2.40 1.11
N ILE A 5 -0.07 2.23 1.65
CA ILE A 5 -0.36 1.39 2.81
C ILE A 5 -1.11 0.14 2.35
N GLU A 6 -0.45 -1.01 2.49
CA GLU A 6 -0.96 -2.31 2.08
C GLU A 6 -1.15 -3.26 3.28
N GLY A 7 -1.92 -4.30 3.10
CA GLY A 7 -2.17 -5.35 4.08
C GLY A 7 -3.60 -5.88 4.04
N SER A 8 -3.84 -6.99 4.72
CA SER A 8 -5.16 -7.62 4.81
C SER A 8 -6.21 -6.72 5.49
N ASP A 9 -7.46 -7.14 5.43
CA ASP A 9 -8.51 -6.47 6.18
C ASP A 9 -8.28 -6.64 7.68
N ALA A 10 -8.77 -5.71 8.48
CA ALA A 10 -8.61 -5.64 9.93
C ALA A 10 -7.15 -5.61 10.47
N VAL A 11 -6.12 -5.50 9.62
CA VAL A 11 -4.72 -5.38 10.08
C VAL A 11 -4.38 -4.02 10.71
N GLY A 12 -5.23 -2.99 10.51
CA GLY A 12 -5.06 -1.66 11.12
C GLY A 12 -4.61 -0.55 10.16
N LYS A 13 -4.76 -0.76 8.85
CA LYS A 13 -4.42 0.25 7.84
C LYS A 13 -5.08 1.60 8.08
N ASP A 14 -6.40 1.61 8.34
CA ASP A 14 -7.15 2.87 8.49
C ASP A 14 -6.66 3.69 9.69
N SER A 15 -6.32 3.04 10.81
CA SER A 15 -5.73 3.71 11.97
C SER A 15 -4.41 4.36 11.61
N MET A 16 -3.52 3.63 10.92
CA MET A 16 -2.24 4.14 10.46
C MET A 16 -2.40 5.31 9.49
N ILE A 17 -3.27 5.17 8.49
CA ILE A 17 -3.54 6.19 7.48
C ILE A 17 -4.07 7.47 8.12
N ASN A 18 -5.03 7.37 9.04
CA ASN A 18 -5.59 8.52 9.74
C ASN A 18 -4.53 9.28 10.55
N ASN A 19 -3.63 8.56 11.20
CA ASN A 19 -2.55 9.19 11.96
C ASN A 19 -1.50 9.82 11.01
N LEU A 20 -1.09 9.14 9.96
CA LEU A 20 -0.17 9.68 8.95
C LEU A 20 -0.73 10.93 8.28
N SER A 21 -2.00 10.90 7.87
CA SER A 21 -2.64 12.07 7.25
C SER A 21 -2.64 13.28 8.17
N LYS A 22 -2.94 13.11 9.47
CA LYS A 22 -2.87 14.18 10.46
C LYS A 22 -1.46 14.74 10.65
N LEU A 23 -0.44 13.87 10.64
CA LEU A 23 0.96 14.28 10.85
C LEU A 23 1.59 14.92 9.61
N THR A 24 1.16 14.54 8.42
CA THR A 24 1.77 14.99 7.15
C THR A 24 0.92 16.01 6.41
N ASN A 25 -0.35 16.12 6.73
CA ASN A 25 -1.38 16.87 5.98
C ASN A 25 -1.50 16.41 4.50
N MET A 26 -1.11 15.15 4.20
CA MET A 26 -1.23 14.56 2.87
C MET A 26 -2.66 14.11 2.61
N GLU A 27 -3.09 14.24 1.36
CA GLU A 27 -4.38 13.74 0.88
C GLU A 27 -4.40 12.20 0.90
N VAL A 28 -5.51 11.63 1.37
CA VAL A 28 -5.72 10.17 1.37
C VAL A 28 -6.60 9.79 0.18
N VAL A 29 -6.11 8.85 -0.63
CA VAL A 29 -6.84 8.34 -1.80
C VAL A 29 -6.99 6.82 -1.67
N ARG A 30 -8.18 6.30 -1.96
CA ARG A 30 -8.41 4.85 -2.08
C ARG A 30 -7.87 4.38 -3.43
N GLY A 31 -6.70 3.74 -3.42
CA GLY A 31 -5.99 3.32 -4.63
C GLY A 31 -6.56 2.06 -5.28
N SER A 32 -7.18 1.15 -4.49
CA SER A 32 -7.84 -0.06 -4.98
C SER A 32 -9.07 -0.41 -4.14
N SER A 33 -10.07 -1.05 -4.76
CA SER A 33 -11.26 -1.61 -4.12
C SER A 33 -11.86 -2.69 -5.02
N PHE A 34 -12.87 -3.42 -4.53
CA PHE A 34 -13.60 -4.40 -5.33
C PHE A 34 -14.29 -3.74 -6.52
N GLU A 35 -14.94 -2.59 -6.33
CA GLU A 35 -15.62 -1.85 -7.40
C GLU A 35 -14.65 -1.42 -8.52
N LYS A 36 -13.43 -0.99 -8.16
CA LYS A 36 -12.39 -0.68 -9.15
C LYS A 36 -11.90 -1.92 -9.88
N SER A 37 -11.83 -3.07 -9.21
CA SER A 37 -11.43 -4.33 -9.82
C SER A 37 -12.44 -4.84 -10.83
N GLU A 38 -13.75 -4.60 -10.62
CA GLU A 38 -14.83 -4.92 -11.57
C GLU A 38 -14.74 -4.12 -12.88
N GLU A 39 -14.15 -2.93 -12.85
CA GLU A 39 -13.98 -2.08 -14.04
C GLU A 39 -12.94 -2.61 -15.04
N GLY A 40 -12.16 -3.62 -14.66
CA GLY A 40 -11.19 -4.32 -15.50
C GLY A 40 -9.75 -3.89 -15.28
N ALA A 41 -8.83 -4.81 -15.61
CA ALA A 41 -7.40 -4.66 -15.36
C ALA A 41 -6.76 -3.49 -16.11
N ASP A 42 -7.11 -3.27 -17.37
CA ASP A 42 -6.55 -2.17 -18.18
C ASP A 42 -6.95 -0.81 -17.62
N LYS A 43 -8.21 -0.64 -17.23
CA LYS A 43 -8.66 0.62 -16.63
C LYS A 43 -7.96 0.87 -15.29
N MET A 44 -7.84 -0.15 -14.45
CA MET A 44 -7.11 -0.06 -13.19
C MET A 44 -5.64 0.29 -13.42
N PHE A 45 -4.99 -0.27 -14.44
CA PHE A 45 -3.62 0.06 -14.81
C PHE A 45 -3.47 1.54 -15.16
N GLU A 46 -4.31 2.06 -16.07
CA GLU A 46 -4.26 3.46 -16.49
C GLU A 46 -4.55 4.44 -15.34
N GLU A 47 -5.54 4.14 -14.49
CA GLU A 47 -5.86 4.96 -13.33
C GLU A 47 -4.73 4.94 -12.29
N SER A 48 -4.15 3.78 -12.02
CA SER A 48 -3.01 3.64 -11.10
C SER A 48 -1.80 4.41 -11.62
N LYS A 49 -1.49 4.29 -12.91
CA LYS A 49 -0.39 5.00 -13.56
C LYS A 49 -0.59 6.51 -13.48
N LYS A 50 -1.78 7.00 -13.82
CA LYS A 50 -2.13 8.41 -13.70
C LYS A 50 -1.94 8.92 -12.27
N LEU A 51 -2.46 8.19 -11.28
CA LEU A 51 -2.38 8.55 -9.87
C LEU A 51 -0.92 8.61 -9.36
N LEU A 52 -0.09 7.63 -9.75
CA LEU A 52 1.33 7.58 -9.37
C LEU A 52 2.15 8.70 -10.02
N LEU A 53 1.77 9.18 -11.20
CA LEU A 53 2.46 10.25 -11.93
C LEU A 53 1.92 11.65 -11.60
N GLU A 54 0.89 11.77 -10.75
CA GLU A 54 0.46 13.08 -10.24
C GLU A 54 1.58 13.72 -9.40
N GLU A 55 1.86 15.01 -9.65
CA GLU A 55 2.86 15.77 -8.89
C GLU A 55 2.31 16.20 -7.51
N LYS A 56 1.74 15.24 -6.76
CA LYS A 56 1.16 15.45 -5.44
C LYS A 56 1.76 14.52 -4.41
N ASP A 57 1.72 14.94 -3.16
CA ASP A 57 2.01 14.09 -2.01
C ASP A 57 0.73 13.39 -1.56
N LEU A 58 0.66 12.06 -1.71
CA LEU A 58 -0.54 11.25 -1.45
C LEU A 58 -0.25 10.09 -0.51
N ILE A 59 -1.26 9.73 0.29
CA ILE A 59 -1.32 8.44 0.99
C ILE A 59 -2.35 7.57 0.26
N LEU A 60 -1.92 6.43 -0.27
CA LEU A 60 -2.82 5.48 -0.91
C LEU A 60 -3.25 4.42 0.09
N ASN A 61 -4.56 4.33 0.35
CA ASN A 61 -5.16 3.20 1.06
C ASN A 61 -5.38 2.08 0.04
N ARG A 62 -4.53 1.07 0.08
CA ARG A 62 -4.37 0.03 -0.95
C ARG A 62 -3.93 0.61 -2.30
N SER A 63 -3.54 -0.26 -3.21
CA SER A 63 -3.15 0.08 -4.57
C SER A 63 -3.32 -1.15 -5.48
N PHE A 64 -2.77 -1.11 -6.68
CA PHE A 64 -2.75 -2.24 -7.60
C PHE A 64 -2.12 -3.52 -7.02
N TYR A 65 -1.29 -3.42 -5.98
CA TYR A 65 -0.76 -4.59 -5.26
C TYR A 65 -1.88 -5.41 -4.63
N SER A 66 -2.90 -4.76 -4.06
CA SER A 66 -4.08 -5.46 -3.55
C SER A 66 -4.82 -6.23 -4.65
N ASN A 67 -4.95 -5.69 -5.87
CA ASN A 67 -5.60 -6.41 -6.97
C ASN A 67 -4.86 -7.72 -7.33
N ALA A 68 -3.53 -7.74 -7.29
CA ALA A 68 -2.75 -8.96 -7.53
C ALA A 68 -2.99 -10.06 -6.47
N VAL A 69 -3.46 -9.69 -5.27
CA VAL A 69 -3.78 -10.61 -4.17
C VAL A 69 -5.26 -11.01 -4.22
N TYR A 70 -6.14 -10.04 -4.24
CA TYR A 70 -7.60 -10.26 -4.13
C TYR A 70 -8.21 -10.71 -5.45
N GLY A 71 -7.67 -10.26 -6.60
CA GLY A 71 -8.19 -10.63 -7.92
C GLY A 71 -8.33 -12.14 -8.13
N PRO A 72 -7.27 -12.94 -7.93
CA PRO A 72 -7.35 -14.39 -8.07
C PRO A 72 -8.26 -15.07 -7.05
N MET A 73 -8.46 -14.47 -5.86
CA MET A 73 -9.30 -15.05 -4.79
C MET A 73 -10.79 -14.83 -5.05
N TYR A 74 -11.14 -13.70 -5.67
CA TYR A 74 -12.53 -13.27 -5.87
C TYR A 74 -12.92 -13.19 -7.36
N ASP A 75 -12.11 -13.80 -8.23
CA ASP A 75 -12.35 -13.90 -9.68
C ASP A 75 -12.46 -12.54 -10.40
N TYR A 76 -11.71 -11.54 -9.93
CA TYR A 76 -11.60 -10.27 -10.62
C TYR A 76 -10.45 -10.27 -11.64
N PRO A 77 -10.57 -9.49 -12.74
CA PRO A 77 -9.49 -9.31 -13.69
C PRO A 77 -8.22 -8.77 -13.03
N THR A 78 -7.07 -9.36 -13.34
CA THR A 78 -5.77 -8.95 -12.84
C THR A 78 -4.91 -8.39 -13.96
N MET A 79 -4.04 -7.44 -13.61
CA MET A 79 -3.07 -6.88 -14.55
C MET A 79 -2.09 -7.93 -15.07
N THR A 80 -1.57 -7.72 -16.28
CA THR A 80 -0.46 -8.52 -16.80
C THR A 80 0.82 -8.24 -16.00
N ASP A 81 1.82 -9.12 -16.11
CA ASP A 81 3.11 -8.93 -15.47
C ASP A 81 3.82 -7.66 -16.00
N GLU A 82 3.67 -7.36 -17.28
CA GLU A 82 4.24 -6.15 -17.90
C GLU A 82 3.64 -4.89 -17.29
N GLN A 83 2.31 -4.82 -17.18
CA GLN A 83 1.60 -3.70 -16.54
C GLN A 83 2.01 -3.56 -15.08
N PHE A 84 2.05 -4.66 -14.35
CA PHE A 84 2.45 -4.66 -12.94
C PHE A 84 3.90 -4.19 -12.76
N ASN A 85 4.83 -4.69 -13.55
CA ASN A 85 6.23 -4.31 -13.49
C ASN A 85 6.46 -2.84 -13.88
N GLU A 86 5.65 -2.28 -14.79
CA GLU A 86 5.70 -0.86 -15.13
C GLU A 86 5.29 -0.01 -13.93
N LEU A 87 4.15 -0.31 -13.29
CA LEU A 87 3.70 0.42 -12.11
C LEU A 87 4.68 0.27 -10.94
N ASN A 88 5.23 -0.93 -10.74
CA ASN A 88 6.22 -1.18 -9.69
C ASN A 88 7.46 -0.28 -9.85
N ARG A 89 7.98 -0.13 -11.08
CA ARG A 89 9.10 0.80 -11.36
C ARG A 89 8.75 2.25 -11.05
N ILE A 90 7.54 2.69 -11.40
CA ILE A 90 7.09 4.05 -11.07
C ILE A 90 7.05 4.22 -9.53
N VAL A 91 6.50 3.25 -8.79
CA VAL A 91 6.46 3.33 -7.31
C VAL A 91 7.86 3.45 -6.72
N GLU A 92 8.84 2.69 -7.22
CA GLU A 92 10.24 2.77 -6.74
C GLU A 92 10.85 4.17 -6.93
N GLU A 93 10.40 4.91 -7.94
CA GLU A 93 10.86 6.28 -8.19
C GLU A 93 10.13 7.34 -7.35
N VAL A 94 8.83 7.14 -7.04
CA VAL A 94 7.98 8.18 -6.47
C VAL A 94 7.61 7.98 -5.02
N GLY A 95 7.82 6.78 -4.43
CA GLY A 95 7.30 6.52 -3.10
C GLY A 95 7.82 5.29 -2.36
N TYR A 96 7.09 4.93 -1.31
CA TYR A 96 7.35 3.80 -0.44
C TYR A 96 6.07 2.99 -0.22
N ILE A 97 6.26 1.68 -0.04
CA ILE A 97 5.20 0.74 0.29
C ILE A 97 5.38 0.30 1.74
N TYR A 98 4.37 0.52 2.56
CA TYR A 98 4.31 0.01 3.93
C TYR A 98 3.28 -1.11 3.99
N TYR A 99 3.77 -2.33 4.10
CA TYR A 99 2.95 -3.51 4.21
C TYR A 99 2.75 -3.86 5.68
N LEU A 100 1.52 -3.70 6.17
CA LEU A 100 1.13 -4.10 7.52
C LEU A 100 0.78 -5.58 7.54
N THR A 101 1.34 -6.31 8.49
CA THR A 101 1.02 -7.71 8.76
C THR A 101 0.87 -7.92 10.28
N ALA A 102 0.21 -8.99 10.66
CA ALA A 102 0.11 -9.45 12.04
C ALA A 102 -0.13 -10.95 12.05
N ASP A 103 -0.06 -11.58 13.23
CA ASP A 103 -0.47 -12.98 13.39
C ASP A 103 -1.90 -13.19 12.87
N THR A 104 -2.09 -14.28 12.13
CA THR A 104 -3.38 -14.59 11.49
C THR A 104 -4.54 -14.58 12.50
N GLU A 105 -4.34 -15.17 13.68
CA GLU A 105 -5.35 -15.24 14.74
C GLU A 105 -5.73 -13.84 15.25
N VAL A 106 -4.76 -12.93 15.35
CA VAL A 106 -5.00 -11.54 15.77
C VAL A 106 -5.88 -10.82 14.75
N ILE A 107 -5.59 -10.98 13.46
CA ILE A 107 -6.38 -10.37 12.38
C ILE A 107 -7.79 -10.96 12.33
N MET A 108 -7.91 -12.29 12.41
CA MET A 108 -9.20 -12.98 12.43
C MET A 108 -10.09 -12.51 13.60
N ASN A 109 -9.50 -12.37 14.79
CA ASN A 109 -10.22 -11.87 15.97
C ASN A 109 -10.70 -10.43 15.80
N ARG A 110 -9.84 -9.56 15.23
CA ARG A 110 -10.20 -8.16 14.93
C ARG A 110 -11.32 -8.10 13.89
N LEU A 111 -11.25 -8.92 12.85
CA LEU A 111 -12.26 -8.99 11.79
C LEU A 111 -13.61 -9.45 12.34
N ASN A 112 -13.62 -10.54 13.11
CA ASN A 112 -14.84 -11.06 13.75
C ASN A 112 -15.48 -10.05 14.70
N THR A 113 -14.67 -9.25 15.41
CA THR A 113 -15.18 -8.24 16.35
C THR A 113 -15.77 -7.04 15.63
N ARG A 114 -15.13 -6.60 14.52
CA ARG A 114 -15.59 -5.45 13.74
C ARG A 114 -16.80 -5.77 12.86
N GLY A 115 -16.84 -6.99 12.32
CA GLY A 115 -17.67 -7.40 11.21
C GLY A 115 -17.11 -6.90 9.88
N ASP A 116 -17.29 -7.69 8.83
CA ASP A 116 -16.96 -7.31 7.45
C ASP A 116 -17.91 -8.07 6.53
N GLU A 117 -18.42 -7.39 5.50
CA GLU A 117 -19.39 -7.98 4.57
C GLU A 117 -18.67 -8.66 3.38
N ASP A 118 -17.47 -8.20 3.04
CA ASP A 118 -16.76 -8.58 1.82
C ASP A 118 -15.70 -9.67 2.07
N VAL A 119 -15.06 -9.65 3.26
CA VAL A 119 -13.95 -10.54 3.58
C VAL A 119 -14.27 -11.37 4.82
N LYS A 120 -14.19 -12.69 4.68
CA LYS A 120 -14.41 -13.59 5.82
C LYS A 120 -13.12 -13.83 6.60
N ALA A 121 -13.26 -14.09 7.90
CA ALA A 121 -12.10 -14.39 8.75
C ALA A 121 -11.30 -15.61 8.26
N GLU A 122 -11.95 -16.61 7.67
CA GLU A 122 -11.31 -17.80 7.08
C GLU A 122 -10.39 -17.46 5.90
N ASP A 123 -10.65 -16.39 5.17
CA ASP A 123 -9.87 -15.97 3.99
C ASP A 123 -8.54 -15.29 4.38
N ILE A 124 -8.40 -14.84 5.62
CA ILE A 124 -7.22 -14.04 6.07
C ILE A 124 -5.90 -14.77 5.82
N LYS A 125 -5.89 -16.09 6.08
CA LYS A 125 -4.68 -16.91 5.86
C LYS A 125 -4.26 -16.92 4.39
N ASP A 126 -5.21 -17.04 3.48
CA ASP A 126 -4.97 -17.09 2.05
C ASP A 126 -4.60 -15.69 1.52
N ILE A 127 -5.22 -14.63 2.03
CA ILE A 127 -4.84 -13.24 1.73
C ILE A 127 -3.39 -12.98 2.14
N GLN A 128 -2.97 -13.37 3.35
CA GLN A 128 -1.59 -13.23 3.80
C GLN A 128 -0.60 -14.04 2.95
N ALA A 129 -0.99 -15.26 2.56
CA ALA A 129 -0.20 -16.09 1.64
C ALA A 129 -0.09 -15.44 0.25
N GLY A 130 -1.17 -14.84 -0.25
CA GLY A 130 -1.21 -14.08 -1.49
C GLY A 130 -0.25 -12.89 -1.48
N TYR A 131 -0.26 -12.08 -0.42
CA TYR A 131 0.71 -10.98 -0.25
C TYR A 131 2.15 -11.50 -0.23
N LYS A 132 2.44 -12.55 0.53
CA LYS A 132 3.77 -13.15 0.59
C LYS A 132 4.23 -13.64 -0.79
N HIS A 133 3.35 -14.28 -1.55
CA HIS A 133 3.65 -14.74 -2.90
C HIS A 133 3.94 -13.54 -3.82
N MET A 134 3.09 -12.53 -3.82
CA MET A 134 3.21 -11.33 -4.63
C MET A 134 4.51 -10.56 -4.31
N TRP A 135 4.85 -10.33 -3.03
CA TRP A 135 6.11 -9.69 -2.64
C TRP A 135 7.35 -10.49 -3.06
N ASN A 136 7.29 -11.82 -2.98
CA ASN A 136 8.38 -12.69 -3.45
C ASN A 136 8.56 -12.65 -4.98
N ARG A 137 7.47 -12.47 -5.73
CA ARG A 137 7.48 -12.39 -7.18
C ARG A 137 8.06 -11.08 -7.68
N PHE A 138 7.60 -9.95 -7.17
CA PHE A 138 7.91 -8.62 -7.69
C PHE A 138 9.04 -7.89 -6.95
N LYS A 139 9.30 -8.22 -5.69
CA LYS A 139 10.42 -7.74 -4.86
C LYS A 139 10.66 -6.22 -4.95
N PRO A 140 9.67 -5.35 -4.72
CA PRO A 140 9.89 -3.92 -4.80
C PRO A 140 10.93 -3.47 -3.77
N SER A 141 11.92 -2.67 -4.19
CA SER A 141 13.00 -2.18 -3.32
C SER A 141 12.50 -1.16 -2.28
N SER A 142 11.36 -0.54 -2.55
CA SER A 142 10.69 0.44 -1.68
C SER A 142 9.76 -0.18 -0.62
N LEU A 143 9.70 -1.53 -0.51
CA LEU A 143 8.83 -2.23 0.44
C LEU A 143 9.41 -2.23 1.86
N VAL A 144 8.59 -1.79 2.81
CA VAL A 144 8.83 -1.89 4.25
C VAL A 144 7.72 -2.71 4.89
N THR A 145 8.06 -3.84 5.51
CA THR A 145 7.09 -4.66 6.24
C THR A 145 7.03 -4.23 7.71
N ILE A 146 5.82 -4.06 8.23
CA ILE A 146 5.55 -3.67 9.62
C ILE A 146 4.65 -4.73 10.25
N ASP A 147 5.19 -5.43 11.26
CA ASP A 147 4.42 -6.37 12.07
C ASP A 147 3.70 -5.61 13.20
N VAL A 148 2.37 -5.69 13.20
CA VAL A 148 1.50 -5.03 14.18
C VAL A 148 0.79 -6.03 15.11
N THR A 149 1.33 -7.23 15.27
CA THR A 149 0.76 -8.28 16.15
C THR A 149 0.56 -7.80 17.57
N HIS A 150 1.58 -7.14 18.13
CA HIS A 150 1.59 -6.68 19.53
C HIS A 150 1.45 -5.16 19.68
N ILE A 151 1.09 -4.47 18.61
CA ILE A 151 0.94 -3.01 18.63
C ILE A 151 -0.53 -2.68 18.84
N ASP A 152 -0.83 -1.87 19.86
CA ASP A 152 -2.14 -1.20 19.95
C ASP A 152 -2.24 -0.24 18.76
N LEU A 153 -3.23 -0.46 17.90
CA LEU A 153 -3.42 0.34 16.68
C LEU A 153 -3.73 1.81 16.97
N LEU A 154 -4.11 2.14 18.21
CA LEU A 154 -4.28 3.52 18.69
C LEU A 154 -2.94 4.16 19.07
N ASP A 155 -1.97 3.33 19.48
CA ASP A 155 -0.61 3.69 19.90
C ASP A 155 0.44 3.23 18.89
N ILE A 156 0.15 3.25 17.59
CA ILE A 156 1.18 2.96 16.59
C ILE A 156 2.36 3.91 16.85
N ASP A 157 3.43 3.30 17.32
CA ASP A 157 4.59 3.89 17.94
C ASP A 157 5.15 5.07 17.12
N SER A 158 5.50 6.13 17.81
CA SER A 158 6.19 7.30 17.24
C SER A 158 7.42 6.91 16.41
N ASP A 159 8.04 5.77 16.69
CA ASP A 159 9.19 5.23 15.95
C ASP A 159 8.81 4.77 14.53
N ILE A 160 7.64 4.16 14.32
CA ILE A 160 7.17 3.76 13.00
C ILE A 160 6.90 5.01 12.16
N TYR A 161 6.18 5.98 12.72
CA TYR A 161 5.94 7.25 12.06
C TYR A 161 7.22 8.04 11.85
N GLY A 162 8.13 8.03 12.82
CA GLY A 162 9.46 8.63 12.71
C GLY A 162 10.24 8.09 11.51
N LYS A 163 10.28 6.77 11.32
CA LYS A 163 10.92 6.12 10.17
C LYS A 163 10.25 6.48 8.85
N ILE A 164 8.91 6.50 8.80
CA ILE A 164 8.16 6.91 7.60
C ILE A 164 8.51 8.37 7.25
N LEU A 165 8.46 9.26 8.21
CA LEU A 165 8.78 10.68 8.00
C LEU A 165 10.27 10.89 7.63
N GLU A 166 11.18 10.09 8.17
CA GLU A 166 12.60 10.13 7.81
C GLU A 166 12.81 9.67 6.35
N ASN A 167 12.20 8.58 5.94
CA ASN A 167 12.24 8.11 4.56
C ASN A 167 11.70 9.17 3.61
N ASN A 168 10.60 9.83 3.98
CA ASN A 168 10.02 10.93 3.23
C ASN A 168 11.00 12.10 3.06
N ARG A 169 11.67 12.50 4.13
CA ARG A 169 12.67 13.58 4.08
C ARG A 169 13.86 13.22 3.19
N LYS A 170 14.32 11.97 3.24
CA LYS A 170 15.41 11.47 2.37
C LYS A 170 15.00 11.53 0.90
N HIS A 171 13.81 11.04 0.57
CA HIS A 171 13.29 11.06 -0.79
C HIS A 171 13.18 12.47 -1.36
N ASN A 172 12.63 13.40 -0.59
CA ASN A 172 12.50 14.81 -1.01
C ASN A 172 13.87 15.49 -1.24
N ARG A 173 14.86 15.21 -0.38
CA ARG A 173 16.24 15.74 -0.60
C ARG A 173 16.86 15.20 -1.88
N MET A 174 16.72 13.90 -2.16
CA MET A 174 17.25 13.31 -3.39
C MET A 174 16.62 13.94 -4.63
N LYS A 175 15.29 14.15 -4.63
CA LYS A 175 14.59 14.85 -5.74
C LYS A 175 15.08 16.30 -5.91
N GLU A 176 15.29 17.02 -4.82
CA GLU A 176 15.80 18.40 -4.90
C GLU A 176 17.23 18.45 -5.48
N GLU A 177 18.08 17.50 -5.11
CA GLU A 177 19.44 17.38 -5.65
C GLU A 177 19.44 17.03 -7.13
N GLU A 178 18.60 16.09 -7.56
CA GLU A 178 18.43 15.74 -8.97
C GLU A 178 17.92 16.91 -9.81
N LEU A 179 16.94 17.67 -9.30
CA LEU A 179 16.42 18.87 -9.97
C LEU A 179 17.47 19.97 -10.09
N LYS A 180 18.32 20.17 -9.07
CA LYS A 180 19.46 21.08 -9.12
C LYS A 180 20.47 20.64 -10.18
N ASN A 181 20.80 19.36 -10.23
CA ASN A 181 21.76 18.82 -11.19
C ASN A 181 21.25 18.87 -12.66
N ARG A 182 19.94 18.73 -12.88
CA ARG A 182 19.32 18.90 -14.22
C ARG A 182 19.32 20.34 -14.71
N LYS A 183 19.24 21.33 -13.80
CA LYS A 183 19.30 22.78 -14.15
C LYS A 183 20.72 23.30 -14.43
N LEU A 184 21.75 22.52 -14.06
CA LEU A 184 23.15 22.84 -14.27
C LEU A 184 23.75 22.18 -15.54
N ARG A 185 22.96 21.40 -16.27
CA ARG A 185 23.27 20.81 -17.57
C ARG A 185 22.48 21.49 -18.68
#